data_ea0979260213ffbecfc77479d3a15d45
#
_entry.id   ea0979260213ffbecfc77479d3a15d45
#
_cell.length_a   1.000
_cell.length_b   1.000
_cell.length_c   1.000
_cell.angle_alpha   90.00
_cell.angle_beta   90.00
_cell.angle_gamma   90.00
#
_symmetry.space_group_name_H-M   'P 1'
#
loop_
_entity.id
_entity.type
_entity.pdbx_description
1 polymer ?
#
loop_
_entity_poly.entity_id
_entity_poly.type
_entity_poly.pdbx_seq_one_letter_code
_entity_poly.pdbx_strand_id
1 'polypeptide(L)'
;MEKKKNNSIKRISVIVLVISGLFFVWYVMADRHTPYTDQARIQGLITPVSPRVSGFITEVNIKLHSEVEAGDVLFRLDPRPFEIAIERAEAEIDNATQSVAAGSASVKSSAGKLGVARAQLDRAQRNWNRVQKVMEENEGALSESDKDQSETAYLQATEQVASAEASLERAKQSLGESGPDNPKIIMAVQNLEKARLDMEFSTVLAPTDGVIESFEVDLGYYASAGQPITTLISSSDVWIQANMKENNLSKMHIDDKVEFTLDIAPGKVFSGRVRSLGFGVATDQTNKGGLPSISDKKGWLQDPQRFPVIISSDDPKVKDLYRLGGQVDVVVYTGGNFILNTIASFRIRLITMLSYVR
;
A
#
# COMPACT_ATOMS: atom_id res chain seq x y z
N MET A 1 20.79 -12.49 -84.32
CA MET A 1 19.77 -12.87 -83.31
C MET A 1 20.05 -12.36 -81.88
N GLU A 2 21.24 -11.85 -81.56
CA GLU A 2 21.61 -11.39 -80.19
C GLU A 2 21.10 -10.05 -79.72
N LYS A 3 20.83 -9.08 -80.58
CA LYS A 3 20.29 -7.76 -80.17
C LYS A 3 18.88 -7.78 -79.52
N LYS A 4 18.04 -8.71 -79.91
CA LYS A 4 16.65 -8.84 -79.38
C LYS A 4 16.61 -9.41 -77.96
N LYS A 5 17.55 -10.30 -77.61
CA LYS A 5 17.66 -10.94 -76.25
C LYS A 5 18.08 -9.94 -75.19
N ASN A 6 18.98 -9.00 -75.55
CA ASN A 6 19.54 -7.99 -74.62
C ASN A 6 18.46 -6.93 -74.21
N ASN A 7 17.51 -6.61 -75.12
CA ASN A 7 16.43 -5.65 -74.78
C ASN A 7 15.35 -6.24 -73.85
N SER A 8 15.11 -7.56 -73.96
CA SER A 8 14.17 -8.27 -73.09
C SER A 8 14.71 -8.36 -71.68
N ILE A 9 16.03 -8.66 -71.48
CA ILE A 9 16.67 -8.70 -70.19
C ILE A 9 16.69 -7.31 -69.53
N LYS A 10 16.99 -6.23 -70.27
CA LYS A 10 16.90 -4.85 -69.76
C LYS A 10 15.50 -4.48 -69.31
N ARG A 11 14.45 -4.84 -70.07
CA ARG A 11 13.06 -4.58 -69.72
C ARG A 11 12.67 -5.35 -68.46
N ILE A 12 13.06 -6.60 -68.28
CA ILE A 12 12.78 -7.39 -67.09
C ILE A 12 13.51 -6.81 -65.89
N SER A 13 14.79 -6.40 -66.02
CA SER A 13 15.53 -5.75 -64.93
C SER A 13 14.90 -4.43 -64.50
N VAL A 14 14.45 -3.60 -65.44
CA VAL A 14 13.77 -2.34 -65.10
C VAL A 14 12.43 -2.63 -64.41
N ILE A 15 11.65 -3.61 -64.86
CA ILE A 15 10.37 -4.00 -64.22
C ILE A 15 10.64 -4.49 -62.78
N VAL A 16 11.62 -5.34 -62.58
CA VAL A 16 12.03 -5.81 -61.24
C VAL A 16 12.44 -4.65 -60.32
N LEU A 17 13.22 -3.70 -60.87
CA LEU A 17 13.70 -2.53 -60.12
C LEU A 17 12.52 -1.59 -59.74
N VAL A 18 11.58 -1.39 -60.66
CA VAL A 18 10.34 -0.60 -60.37
C VAL A 18 9.48 -1.30 -59.33
N ILE A 19 9.26 -2.62 -59.46
CA ILE A 19 8.50 -3.39 -58.45
C ILE A 19 9.18 -3.35 -57.10
N SER A 20 10.52 -3.50 -57.05
CA SER A 20 11.30 -3.40 -55.80
C SER A 20 11.22 -2.02 -55.17
N GLY A 21 11.25 -0.96 -55.97
CA GLY A 21 11.06 0.42 -55.52
C GLY A 21 9.67 0.70 -54.97
N LEU A 22 8.64 0.18 -55.68
CA LEU A 22 7.25 0.27 -55.17
C LEU A 22 7.05 -0.49 -53.87
N PHE A 23 7.68 -1.69 -53.77
CA PHE A 23 7.62 -2.48 -52.55
C PHE A 23 8.34 -1.79 -51.37
N PHE A 24 9.46 -1.11 -51.64
CA PHE A 24 10.19 -0.32 -50.64
C PHE A 24 9.36 0.88 -50.15
N VAL A 25 8.79 1.65 -51.08
CA VAL A 25 7.89 2.78 -50.72
C VAL A 25 6.68 2.28 -49.90
N TRP A 26 6.07 1.19 -50.34
CA TRP A 26 4.98 0.58 -49.61
C TRP A 26 5.43 0.14 -48.21
N TYR A 27 6.58 -0.50 -48.04
CA TYR A 27 7.12 -0.94 -46.78
C TYR A 27 7.30 0.23 -45.79
N VAL A 28 7.89 1.34 -46.25
CA VAL A 28 8.08 2.56 -45.44
C VAL A 28 6.75 3.19 -45.04
N MET A 29 5.77 3.22 -45.95
CA MET A 29 4.43 3.73 -45.64
C MET A 29 3.68 2.83 -44.67
N ALA A 30 3.76 1.53 -44.87
CA ALA A 30 3.12 0.54 -44.00
C ALA A 30 3.66 0.59 -42.57
N ASP A 31 5.00 0.70 -42.40
CA ASP A 31 5.63 0.78 -41.07
C ASP A 31 5.12 2.01 -40.27
N ARG A 32 4.72 3.11 -40.95
CA ARG A 32 4.21 4.33 -40.31
C ARG A 32 2.70 4.38 -40.08
N HIS A 33 1.90 3.69 -40.89
CA HIS A 33 0.44 3.76 -40.84
C HIS A 33 -0.19 2.52 -40.22
N THR A 34 0.46 1.38 -40.30
CA THR A 34 0.02 0.11 -39.70
C THR A 34 1.21 -0.56 -39.00
N PRO A 35 1.75 0.10 -37.95
CA PRO A 35 2.91 -0.43 -37.25
C PRO A 35 2.62 -1.80 -36.65
N TYR A 36 3.62 -2.67 -36.81
CA TYR A 36 3.61 -4.04 -36.32
C TYR A 36 4.77 -4.26 -35.36
N THR A 37 4.52 -5.03 -34.31
CA THR A 37 5.56 -5.51 -33.42
C THR A 37 5.30 -6.95 -32.99
N ASP A 38 6.39 -7.73 -32.94
CA ASP A 38 6.48 -9.05 -32.33
C ASP A 38 7.06 -8.99 -30.90
N GLN A 39 7.43 -7.78 -30.46
CA GLN A 39 7.94 -7.50 -29.11
C GLN A 39 6.81 -7.01 -28.22
N ALA A 40 5.76 -7.80 -28.14
CA ALA A 40 4.69 -7.54 -27.18
C ALA A 40 4.55 -8.73 -26.22
N ARG A 41 4.22 -8.43 -24.97
CA ARG A 41 4.01 -9.42 -23.92
C ARG A 41 2.81 -9.08 -23.06
N ILE A 42 2.19 -10.11 -22.55
CA ILE A 42 1.16 -9.96 -21.53
C ILE A 42 1.84 -9.57 -20.23
N GLN A 43 1.36 -8.49 -19.63
CA GLN A 43 1.79 -7.95 -18.35
C GLN A 43 0.60 -7.87 -17.39
N GLY A 44 0.86 -7.89 -16.10
CA GLY A 44 -0.15 -7.77 -15.07
C GLY A 44 0.46 -7.32 -13.75
N LEU A 45 -0.37 -6.97 -12.82
CA LEU A 45 0.06 -6.62 -11.47
C LEU A 45 0.48 -7.88 -10.71
N ILE A 46 1.73 -7.87 -10.27
CA ILE A 46 2.30 -8.91 -9.42
C ILE A 46 2.32 -8.37 -8.00
N THR A 47 1.57 -9.01 -7.11
CA THR A 47 1.47 -8.60 -5.71
C THR A 47 2.15 -9.63 -4.81
N PRO A 48 3.33 -9.31 -4.26
CA PRO A 48 3.94 -10.17 -3.25
C PRO A 48 3.11 -10.09 -1.96
N VAL A 49 2.69 -11.23 -1.44
CA VAL A 49 1.93 -11.32 -0.19
C VAL A 49 2.87 -11.70 0.94
N SER A 50 2.94 -10.83 1.93
CA SER A 50 3.74 -11.01 3.15
C SER A 50 2.87 -10.88 4.39
N PRO A 51 3.12 -11.67 5.45
CA PRO A 51 2.45 -11.51 6.73
C PRO A 51 2.86 -10.17 7.37
N ARG A 52 1.95 -9.58 8.14
CA ARG A 52 2.22 -8.34 8.91
C ARG A 52 2.80 -8.63 10.27
N VAL A 53 2.60 -9.84 10.79
CA VAL A 53 3.15 -10.35 12.05
C VAL A 53 3.93 -11.63 11.81
N SER A 54 4.89 -11.94 12.69
CA SER A 54 5.71 -13.14 12.56
C SER A 54 5.10 -14.30 13.36
N GLY A 55 5.22 -15.52 12.83
CA GLY A 55 4.71 -16.72 13.52
C GLY A 55 4.93 -17.98 12.70
N PHE A 56 4.63 -19.14 13.30
CA PHE A 56 4.64 -20.42 12.60
C PHE A 56 3.35 -20.60 11.81
N ILE A 57 3.45 -21.12 10.58
CA ILE A 57 2.29 -21.43 9.76
C ILE A 57 1.64 -22.72 10.30
N THR A 58 0.35 -22.62 10.65
CA THR A 58 -0.46 -23.75 11.17
C THR A 58 -1.47 -24.26 10.16
N GLU A 59 -1.86 -23.45 9.18
CA GLU A 59 -2.84 -23.80 8.16
C GLU A 59 -2.46 -23.14 6.84
N VAL A 60 -2.59 -23.90 5.75
CA VAL A 60 -2.35 -23.44 4.38
C VAL A 60 -3.55 -23.81 3.54
N ASN A 61 -4.24 -22.81 2.97
CA ASN A 61 -5.50 -23.00 2.24
C ASN A 61 -5.34 -22.83 0.73
N ILE A 62 -4.12 -22.54 0.27
CA ILE A 62 -3.80 -22.31 -1.13
C ILE A 62 -2.95 -23.42 -1.72
N LYS A 63 -3.03 -23.54 -3.04
CA LYS A 63 -2.17 -24.42 -3.84
C LYS A 63 -1.53 -23.59 -4.95
N LEU A 64 -0.42 -24.07 -5.45
CA LEU A 64 0.21 -23.49 -6.63
C LEU A 64 -0.79 -23.45 -7.79
N HIS A 65 -0.88 -22.31 -8.47
CA HIS A 65 -1.81 -22.03 -9.58
C HIS A 65 -3.31 -22.10 -9.22
N SER A 66 -3.66 -22.06 -7.91
CA SER A 66 -5.07 -21.91 -7.51
C SER A 66 -5.55 -20.47 -7.72
N GLU A 67 -6.80 -20.34 -8.14
CA GLU A 67 -7.52 -19.08 -8.17
C GLU A 67 -8.00 -18.73 -6.77
N VAL A 68 -7.90 -17.45 -6.41
CA VAL A 68 -8.36 -16.91 -5.12
C VAL A 68 -9.12 -15.60 -5.35
N GLU A 69 -10.12 -15.37 -4.53
CA GLU A 69 -10.85 -14.10 -4.49
C GLU A 69 -10.31 -13.19 -3.38
N ALA A 70 -10.54 -11.89 -3.52
CA ALA A 70 -10.15 -10.92 -2.50
C ALA A 70 -10.83 -11.24 -1.16
N GLY A 71 -10.01 -11.37 -0.10
CA GLY A 71 -10.49 -11.76 1.24
C GLY A 71 -10.41 -13.25 1.54
N ASP A 72 -10.06 -14.10 0.58
CA ASP A 72 -9.81 -15.52 0.86
C ASP A 72 -8.63 -15.71 1.80
N VAL A 73 -8.76 -16.67 2.71
CA VAL A 73 -7.69 -17.03 3.65
C VAL A 73 -6.60 -17.81 2.91
N LEU A 74 -5.43 -17.24 2.79
CA LEU A 74 -4.29 -17.88 2.14
C LEU A 74 -3.58 -18.83 3.09
N PHE A 75 -3.24 -18.36 4.28
CA PHE A 75 -2.63 -19.15 5.35
C PHE A 75 -2.87 -18.51 6.72
N ARG A 76 -2.72 -19.30 7.78
CA ARG A 76 -2.84 -18.84 9.17
C ARG A 76 -1.56 -19.10 9.93
N LEU A 77 -1.21 -18.15 10.77
CA LEU A 77 -0.14 -18.28 11.76
C LEU A 77 -0.71 -18.86 13.07
N ASP A 78 0.17 -19.38 13.92
CA ASP A 78 -0.20 -19.86 15.26
C ASP A 78 -0.86 -18.74 16.08
N PRO A 79 -2.14 -18.83 16.44
CA PRO A 79 -2.86 -17.77 17.13
C PRO A 79 -2.48 -17.64 18.61
N ARG A 80 -1.96 -18.72 19.23
CA ARG A 80 -1.73 -18.81 20.67
C ARG A 80 -0.88 -17.68 21.26
N PRO A 81 0.25 -17.25 20.64
CA PRO A 81 1.02 -16.12 21.15
C PRO A 81 0.21 -14.81 21.17
N PHE A 82 -0.68 -14.62 20.20
CA PHE A 82 -1.51 -13.41 20.10
C PHE A 82 -2.68 -13.47 21.10
N GLU A 83 -3.28 -14.63 21.32
CA GLU A 83 -4.30 -14.83 22.36
C GLU A 83 -3.74 -14.46 23.75
N ILE A 84 -2.55 -14.99 24.09
CA ILE A 84 -1.86 -14.64 25.35
C ILE A 84 -1.56 -13.14 25.43
N ALA A 85 -1.20 -12.49 24.31
CA ALA A 85 -0.96 -11.06 24.30
C ALA A 85 -2.25 -10.24 24.57
N ILE A 86 -3.41 -10.70 24.08
CA ILE A 86 -4.71 -10.10 24.36
C ILE A 86 -5.05 -10.24 25.83
N GLU A 87 -4.96 -11.46 26.40
CA GLU A 87 -5.24 -11.68 27.83
C GLU A 87 -4.36 -10.82 28.73
N ARG A 88 -3.08 -10.69 28.38
CA ARG A 88 -2.15 -9.81 29.08
C ARG A 88 -2.57 -8.34 29.00
N ALA A 89 -2.95 -7.87 27.83
CA ALA A 89 -3.39 -6.48 27.65
C ALA A 89 -4.71 -6.19 28.39
N GLU A 90 -5.62 -7.15 28.46
CA GLU A 90 -6.84 -7.04 29.28
C GLU A 90 -6.51 -6.92 30.78
N ALA A 91 -5.58 -7.71 31.29
CA ALA A 91 -5.11 -7.60 32.66
C ALA A 91 -4.40 -6.25 32.93
N GLU A 92 -3.72 -5.66 31.93
CA GLU A 92 -3.11 -4.32 32.02
C GLU A 92 -4.18 -3.23 32.17
N ILE A 93 -5.34 -3.36 31.51
CA ILE A 93 -6.48 -2.43 31.68
C ILE A 93 -7.01 -2.50 33.11
N ASP A 94 -7.20 -3.70 33.64
CA ASP A 94 -7.68 -3.90 35.02
C ASP A 94 -6.71 -3.26 36.04
N ASN A 95 -5.41 -3.48 35.87
CA ASN A 95 -4.37 -2.87 36.69
C ASN A 95 -4.37 -1.34 36.60
N ALA A 96 -4.50 -0.78 35.39
CA ALA A 96 -4.57 0.67 35.19
C ALA A 96 -5.81 1.25 35.86
N THR A 97 -6.94 0.60 35.72
CA THR A 97 -8.21 1.01 36.34
C THR A 97 -8.13 1.00 37.87
N GLN A 98 -7.58 -0.07 38.46
CA GLN A 98 -7.34 -0.14 39.92
C GLN A 98 -6.37 0.94 40.38
N SER A 99 -5.28 1.21 39.65
CA SER A 99 -4.33 2.27 39.96
C SER A 99 -5.00 3.67 39.97
N VAL A 100 -5.85 3.95 38.98
CA VAL A 100 -6.61 5.21 38.91
C VAL A 100 -7.62 5.31 40.03
N ALA A 101 -8.32 4.22 40.36
CA ALA A 101 -9.25 4.18 41.51
C ALA A 101 -8.54 4.45 42.85
N ALA A 102 -7.38 3.84 43.07
CA ALA A 102 -6.56 4.07 44.25
C ALA A 102 -6.06 5.52 44.35
N GLY A 103 -5.63 6.09 43.18
CA GLY A 103 -5.29 7.52 43.07
C GLY A 103 -6.47 8.45 43.45
N SER A 104 -7.65 8.13 42.94
CA SER A 104 -8.88 8.89 43.27
C SER A 104 -9.22 8.81 44.75
N ALA A 105 -9.06 7.64 45.36
CA ALA A 105 -9.24 7.48 46.82
C ALA A 105 -8.21 8.31 47.61
N SER A 106 -6.95 8.37 47.14
CA SER A 106 -5.90 9.20 47.74
C SER A 106 -6.24 10.72 47.70
N VAL A 107 -6.72 11.19 46.54
CA VAL A 107 -7.21 12.59 46.39
C VAL A 107 -8.36 12.87 47.36
N LYS A 108 -9.33 11.97 47.45
CA LYS A 108 -10.48 12.11 48.38
C LYS A 108 -10.00 12.15 49.86
N SER A 109 -9.05 11.28 50.21
CA SER A 109 -8.43 11.27 51.55
C SER A 109 -7.72 12.59 51.87
N SER A 110 -6.92 13.11 50.94
CA SER A 110 -6.20 14.39 51.10
C SER A 110 -7.16 15.57 51.15
N ALA A 111 -8.27 15.56 50.38
CA ALA A 111 -9.33 16.55 50.45
C ALA A 111 -10.03 16.54 51.85
N GLY A 112 -10.27 15.35 52.40
CA GLY A 112 -10.79 15.20 53.77
C GLY A 112 -9.84 15.81 54.83
N LYS A 113 -8.53 15.56 54.71
CA LYS A 113 -7.51 16.16 55.60
C LYS A 113 -7.50 17.69 55.53
N LEU A 114 -7.61 18.24 54.32
CA LEU A 114 -7.74 19.69 54.12
C LEU A 114 -9.00 20.25 54.81
N GLY A 115 -10.15 19.52 54.67
CA GLY A 115 -11.39 19.92 55.36
C GLY A 115 -11.22 19.99 56.86
N VAL A 116 -10.51 19.02 57.49
CA VAL A 116 -10.21 19.05 58.91
C VAL A 116 -9.30 20.23 59.30
N ALA A 117 -8.21 20.45 58.51
CA ALA A 117 -7.30 21.57 58.75
C ALA A 117 -7.99 22.95 58.67
N ARG A 118 -8.89 23.14 57.68
CA ARG A 118 -9.69 24.35 57.54
C ARG A 118 -10.62 24.58 58.71
N ALA A 119 -11.27 23.53 59.22
CA ALA A 119 -12.12 23.62 60.40
C ALA A 119 -11.31 23.98 61.65
N GLN A 120 -10.09 23.50 61.78
CA GLN A 120 -9.18 23.86 62.87
C GLN A 120 -8.70 25.33 62.76
N LEU A 121 -8.39 25.81 61.56
CA LEU A 121 -8.04 27.20 61.28
C LEU A 121 -9.22 28.14 61.64
N ASP A 122 -10.42 27.83 61.22
CA ASP A 122 -11.62 28.61 61.49
C ASP A 122 -11.86 28.72 63.02
N ARG A 123 -11.64 27.64 63.77
CA ARG A 123 -11.73 27.64 65.24
C ARG A 123 -10.60 28.51 65.86
N ALA A 124 -9.36 28.37 65.41
CA ALA A 124 -8.23 29.15 65.93
C ALA A 124 -8.39 30.63 65.62
N GLN A 125 -8.82 30.96 64.43
CA GLN A 125 -9.08 32.33 63.97
C GLN A 125 -10.17 33.01 64.83
N ARG A 126 -11.31 32.31 65.04
CA ARG A 126 -12.36 32.85 65.96
C ARG A 126 -11.85 33.07 67.37
N ASN A 127 -11.02 32.19 67.88
CA ASN A 127 -10.42 32.36 69.20
C ASN A 127 -9.44 33.55 69.23
N TRP A 128 -8.56 33.68 68.26
CA TRP A 128 -7.65 34.81 68.10
C TRP A 128 -8.38 36.15 68.02
N ASN A 129 -9.37 36.23 67.13
CA ASN A 129 -10.19 37.43 66.98
C ASN A 129 -10.93 37.83 68.32
N ARG A 130 -11.34 36.85 69.12
CA ARG A 130 -11.97 37.07 70.41
C ARG A 130 -10.95 37.60 71.41
N VAL A 131 -9.73 37.04 71.48
CA VAL A 131 -8.66 37.50 72.38
C VAL A 131 -8.28 38.92 72.01
N GLN A 132 -8.08 39.25 70.73
CA GLN A 132 -7.80 40.62 70.28
C GLN A 132 -8.88 41.59 70.73
N LYS A 133 -10.15 41.30 70.52
CA LYS A 133 -11.27 42.17 70.91
C LYS A 133 -11.30 42.38 72.39
N VAL A 134 -11.09 41.36 73.24
CA VAL A 134 -11.08 41.52 74.72
C VAL A 134 -9.91 42.36 75.15
N MET A 135 -8.76 42.26 74.52
CA MET A 135 -7.59 43.10 74.85
C MET A 135 -7.77 44.55 74.39
N GLU A 136 -8.49 44.81 73.29
CA GLU A 136 -8.84 46.17 72.83
C GLU A 136 -9.85 46.83 73.74
N GLU A 137 -10.84 46.07 74.27
CA GLU A 137 -11.92 46.60 75.12
C GLU A 137 -11.47 46.81 76.60
N ASN A 138 -10.44 45.99 77.03
CA ASN A 138 -9.96 46.06 78.44
C ASN A 138 -8.50 45.65 78.53
N GLU A 139 -7.58 46.65 78.55
CA GLU A 139 -6.14 46.48 78.70
C GLU A 139 -5.79 45.80 80.02
N GLY A 140 -5.37 44.55 80.01
CA GLY A 140 -5.05 43.74 81.21
C GLY A 140 -6.06 42.65 81.58
N ALA A 141 -7.14 42.45 80.77
CA ALA A 141 -8.09 41.36 80.98
C ALA A 141 -7.58 39.96 80.67
N LEU A 142 -6.48 39.88 79.87
CA LEU A 142 -5.82 38.65 79.54
C LEU A 142 -4.30 38.84 79.67
N SER A 143 -3.52 37.78 79.96
CA SER A 143 -2.09 37.84 80.01
C SER A 143 -1.46 37.87 78.59
N GLU A 144 -0.24 38.46 78.45
CA GLU A 144 0.48 38.42 77.20
C GLU A 144 0.73 36.97 76.76
N SER A 145 0.92 36.06 77.70
CA SER A 145 1.06 34.61 77.42
C SER A 145 -0.16 34.02 76.75
N ASP A 146 -1.39 34.44 77.13
CA ASP A 146 -2.66 33.99 76.54
C ASP A 146 -2.76 34.50 75.10
N LYS A 147 -2.33 35.73 74.84
CA LYS A 147 -2.24 36.33 73.51
C LYS A 147 -1.29 35.56 72.64
N ASP A 148 -0.05 35.37 73.08
CA ASP A 148 0.99 34.65 72.32
C ASP A 148 0.58 33.23 72.04
N GLN A 149 -0.07 32.54 72.96
CA GLN A 149 -0.59 31.20 72.75
C GLN A 149 -1.70 31.17 71.73
N SER A 150 -2.61 32.13 71.70
CA SER A 150 -3.69 32.21 70.72
C SER A 150 -3.21 32.57 69.33
N GLU A 151 -2.22 33.50 69.25
CA GLU A 151 -1.56 33.85 67.99
C GLU A 151 -0.77 32.66 67.39
N THR A 152 0.01 32.00 68.24
CA THR A 152 0.77 30.80 67.82
C THR A 152 -0.13 29.69 67.33
N ALA A 153 -1.29 29.48 68.04
CA ALA A 153 -2.28 28.49 67.60
C ALA A 153 -2.91 28.84 66.24
N TYR A 154 -3.18 30.14 65.98
CA TYR A 154 -3.67 30.62 64.69
C TYR A 154 -2.64 30.42 63.56
N LEU A 155 -1.37 30.82 63.81
CA LEU A 155 -0.29 30.64 62.85
C LEU A 155 -0.02 29.14 62.53
N GLN A 156 -0.01 28.30 63.59
CA GLN A 156 0.13 26.84 63.38
C GLN A 156 -0.99 26.24 62.54
N ALA A 157 -2.25 26.66 62.78
CA ALA A 157 -3.38 26.21 62.02
C ALA A 157 -3.32 26.69 60.56
N THR A 158 -2.81 27.88 60.31
CA THR A 158 -2.58 28.44 58.96
C THR A 158 -1.56 27.58 58.17
N GLU A 159 -0.42 27.27 58.79
CA GLU A 159 0.61 26.43 58.20
C GLU A 159 0.10 24.99 57.93
N GLN A 160 -0.78 24.47 58.82
CA GLN A 160 -1.38 23.17 58.67
C GLN A 160 -2.32 23.10 57.47
N VAL A 161 -3.08 24.17 57.18
CA VAL A 161 -3.89 24.30 55.96
C VAL A 161 -3.00 24.32 54.72
N ALA A 162 -1.95 25.15 54.72
CA ALA A 162 -1.00 25.23 53.59
C ALA A 162 -0.36 23.86 53.28
N SER A 163 0.05 23.11 54.31
CA SER A 163 0.59 21.76 54.18
C SER A 163 -0.43 20.75 53.62
N ALA A 164 -1.72 20.85 54.08
CA ALA A 164 -2.79 19.98 53.59
C ALA A 164 -3.18 20.33 52.17
N GLU A 165 -3.16 21.60 51.76
CA GLU A 165 -3.39 22.04 50.36
C GLU A 165 -2.30 21.54 49.45
N ALA A 166 -1.03 21.64 49.82
CA ALA A 166 0.11 21.10 49.08
C ALA A 166 0.00 19.58 48.94
N SER A 167 -0.49 18.88 49.98
CA SER A 167 -0.70 17.42 49.93
C SER A 167 -1.85 17.02 49.01
N LEU A 168 -2.94 17.78 48.98
CA LEU A 168 -4.04 17.57 48.03
C LEU A 168 -3.60 17.81 46.60
N GLU A 169 -2.85 18.89 46.38
CA GLU A 169 -2.37 19.22 45.04
C GLU A 169 -1.41 18.12 44.47
N ARG A 170 -0.48 17.65 45.33
CA ARG A 170 0.37 16.49 44.94
C ARG A 170 -0.43 15.25 44.63
N ALA A 171 -1.49 14.95 45.40
CA ALA A 171 -2.33 13.79 45.11
C ALA A 171 -3.08 13.95 43.80
N LYS A 172 -3.57 15.15 43.47
CA LYS A 172 -4.23 15.46 42.19
C LYS A 172 -3.25 15.32 41.01
N GLN A 173 -2.04 15.88 41.12
CA GLN A 173 -1.02 15.81 40.11
C GLN A 173 -0.56 14.35 39.86
N SER A 174 -0.45 13.56 40.94
CA SER A 174 -0.12 12.12 40.82
C SER A 174 -1.21 11.30 40.17
N LEU A 175 -2.48 11.65 40.36
CA LEU A 175 -3.62 11.01 39.70
C LEU A 175 -3.71 11.42 38.23
N GLY A 176 -3.49 12.71 37.94
CA GLY A 176 -3.78 13.30 36.65
C GLY A 176 -5.29 13.40 36.42
N GLU A 177 -5.73 13.17 35.19
CA GLU A 177 -7.15 13.10 34.86
C GLU A 177 -7.81 11.89 35.53
N SER A 178 -9.02 12.06 36.04
CA SER A 178 -9.74 10.98 36.71
C SER A 178 -10.75 10.34 35.77
N GLY A 179 -10.94 9.03 35.92
CA GLY A 179 -11.90 8.29 35.12
C GLY A 179 -11.31 7.67 33.83
N PRO A 180 -12.16 7.36 32.84
CA PRO A 180 -11.75 6.65 31.64
C PRO A 180 -10.76 7.43 30.76
N ASP A 181 -10.72 8.76 30.88
CA ASP A 181 -9.82 9.64 30.12
C ASP A 181 -8.41 9.71 30.72
N ASN A 182 -8.16 8.94 31.80
CA ASN A 182 -6.82 8.88 32.37
C ASN A 182 -5.82 8.28 31.37
N PRO A 183 -4.67 8.94 31.13
CA PRO A 183 -3.67 8.47 30.18
C PRO A 183 -3.21 7.01 30.39
N LYS A 184 -3.17 6.53 31.65
CA LYS A 184 -2.81 5.14 31.95
C LYS A 184 -3.83 4.15 31.41
N ILE A 185 -5.13 4.46 31.51
CA ILE A 185 -6.21 3.62 30.97
C ILE A 185 -6.19 3.68 29.46
N ILE A 186 -6.05 4.88 28.87
CA ILE A 186 -5.97 5.04 27.40
C ILE A 186 -4.80 4.23 26.83
N MET A 187 -3.62 4.29 27.44
CA MET A 187 -2.46 3.50 27.00
C MET A 187 -2.73 1.98 27.08
N ALA A 188 -3.35 1.51 28.15
CA ALA A 188 -3.68 0.09 28.31
C ALA A 188 -4.72 -0.35 27.25
N VAL A 189 -5.74 0.47 26.96
CA VAL A 189 -6.73 0.22 25.91
C VAL A 189 -6.07 0.17 24.52
N GLN A 190 -5.13 1.08 24.23
CA GLN A 190 -4.40 1.07 22.97
C GLN A 190 -3.49 -0.17 22.82
N ASN A 191 -2.90 -0.67 23.91
CA ASN A 191 -2.15 -1.92 23.90
C ASN A 191 -3.05 -3.12 23.59
N LEU A 192 -4.26 -3.15 24.14
CA LEU A 192 -5.24 -4.19 23.82
C LEU A 192 -5.65 -4.13 22.35
N GLU A 193 -5.93 -2.94 21.83
CA GLU A 193 -6.29 -2.77 20.42
C GLU A 193 -5.17 -3.25 19.49
N LYS A 194 -3.92 -2.91 19.82
CA LYS A 194 -2.76 -3.43 19.10
C LYS A 194 -2.68 -4.96 19.14
N ALA A 195 -2.87 -5.58 20.30
CA ALA A 195 -2.84 -7.02 20.42
C ALA A 195 -3.95 -7.70 19.59
N ARG A 196 -5.13 -7.09 19.51
CA ARG A 196 -6.23 -7.57 18.66
C ARG A 196 -5.92 -7.44 17.17
N LEU A 197 -5.32 -6.34 16.74
CA LEU A 197 -4.85 -6.17 15.36
C LEU A 197 -3.76 -7.19 15.00
N ASP A 198 -2.82 -7.46 15.90
CA ASP A 198 -1.79 -8.47 15.69
C ASP A 198 -2.41 -9.88 15.54
N MET A 199 -3.47 -10.18 16.29
CA MET A 199 -4.25 -11.40 16.16
C MET A 199 -5.00 -11.46 14.83
N GLU A 200 -5.64 -10.38 14.39
CA GLU A 200 -6.28 -10.30 13.08
C GLU A 200 -5.27 -10.57 11.96
N PHE A 201 -4.08 -9.97 12.04
CA PHE A 201 -3.01 -10.14 11.07
C PHE A 201 -2.36 -11.53 11.10
N SER A 202 -2.65 -12.38 12.09
CA SER A 202 -2.25 -13.79 12.08
C SER A 202 -2.96 -14.61 11.00
N THR A 203 -4.10 -14.12 10.49
CA THR A 203 -4.78 -14.64 9.32
C THR A 203 -4.43 -13.80 8.10
N VAL A 204 -3.72 -14.40 7.15
CA VAL A 204 -3.29 -13.68 5.93
C VAL A 204 -4.30 -13.92 4.83
N LEU A 205 -4.85 -12.83 4.32
CA LEU A 205 -5.91 -12.81 3.30
C LEU A 205 -5.36 -12.40 1.95
N ALA A 206 -6.04 -12.82 0.87
CA ALA A 206 -5.78 -12.36 -0.49
C ALA A 206 -6.14 -10.87 -0.62
N PRO A 207 -5.22 -10.00 -1.08
CA PRO A 207 -5.50 -8.58 -1.23
C PRO A 207 -6.38 -8.24 -2.44
N THR A 208 -6.40 -9.11 -3.46
CA THR A 208 -7.15 -8.96 -4.73
C THR A 208 -7.49 -10.32 -5.30
N ASP A 209 -8.43 -10.35 -6.22
CA ASP A 209 -8.69 -11.54 -7.04
C ASP A 209 -7.48 -11.86 -7.91
N GLY A 210 -7.16 -13.15 -8.03
CA GLY A 210 -6.01 -13.54 -8.83
C GLY A 210 -5.63 -15.01 -8.73
N VAL A 211 -4.44 -15.31 -9.21
CA VAL A 211 -3.86 -16.65 -9.25
C VAL A 211 -2.57 -16.67 -8.43
N ILE A 212 -2.41 -17.70 -7.63
CA ILE A 212 -1.17 -17.94 -6.86
C ILE A 212 -0.10 -18.49 -7.81
N GLU A 213 0.96 -17.71 -8.03
CA GLU A 213 2.03 -18.09 -8.96
C GLU A 213 3.21 -18.78 -8.28
N SER A 214 3.58 -18.32 -7.09
CA SER A 214 4.62 -18.94 -6.29
C SER A 214 4.18 -19.16 -4.86
N PHE A 215 4.53 -20.31 -4.32
CA PHE A 215 4.27 -20.67 -2.93
C PHE A 215 5.32 -21.71 -2.51
N GLU A 216 6.24 -21.30 -1.62
CA GLU A 216 7.43 -22.10 -1.28
C GLU A 216 7.46 -22.50 0.21
N VAL A 217 6.32 -22.45 0.90
CA VAL A 217 6.26 -22.72 2.33
C VAL A 217 5.27 -23.83 2.66
N ASP A 218 5.53 -24.55 3.73
CA ASP A 218 4.72 -25.65 4.22
C ASP A 218 4.35 -25.42 5.69
N LEU A 219 3.50 -26.28 6.21
CA LEU A 219 3.10 -26.30 7.62
C LEU A 219 4.33 -26.35 8.52
N GLY A 220 4.34 -25.52 9.57
CA GLY A 220 5.47 -25.39 10.49
C GLY A 220 6.60 -24.47 10.04
N TYR A 221 6.49 -23.88 8.86
CA TYR A 221 7.44 -22.83 8.44
C TYR A 221 7.27 -21.57 9.31
N TYR A 222 8.38 -20.93 9.68
CA TYR A 222 8.36 -19.67 10.40
C TYR A 222 8.31 -18.48 9.44
N ALA A 223 7.17 -17.84 9.39
CA ALA A 223 6.92 -16.66 8.59
C ALA A 223 7.41 -15.39 9.31
N SER A 224 8.24 -14.61 8.64
CA SER A 224 8.71 -13.32 9.17
C SER A 224 7.87 -12.17 8.64
N ALA A 225 7.53 -11.22 9.50
CA ALA A 225 6.78 -10.04 9.09
C ALA A 225 7.50 -9.27 7.98
N GLY A 226 6.75 -8.90 6.92
CA GLY A 226 7.26 -8.15 5.78
C GLY A 226 8.02 -8.98 4.74
N GLN A 227 8.29 -10.26 4.97
CA GLN A 227 8.90 -11.14 3.96
C GLN A 227 7.82 -11.79 3.10
N PRO A 228 7.90 -11.66 1.76
CA PRO A 228 6.95 -12.31 0.87
C PRO A 228 7.01 -13.83 1.00
N ILE A 229 5.86 -14.45 1.15
CA ILE A 229 5.71 -15.91 1.23
C ILE A 229 5.11 -16.47 -0.05
N THR A 230 4.21 -15.72 -0.66
CA THR A 230 3.56 -16.10 -1.91
C THR A 230 3.47 -14.90 -2.83
N THR A 231 3.35 -15.17 -4.12
CA THR A 231 3.16 -14.16 -5.15
C THR A 231 1.80 -14.38 -5.80
N LEU A 232 0.97 -13.33 -5.74
CA LEU A 232 -0.34 -13.28 -6.36
C LEU A 232 -0.27 -12.47 -7.65
N ILE A 233 -0.77 -13.03 -8.74
CA ILE A 233 -1.00 -12.32 -10.00
C ILE A 233 -2.45 -11.89 -10.04
N SER A 234 -2.70 -10.58 -10.09
CA SER A 234 -4.07 -10.05 -10.18
C SER A 234 -4.70 -10.43 -11.52
N SER A 235 -5.92 -10.96 -11.47
CA SER A 235 -6.74 -11.23 -12.67
C SER A 235 -7.46 -10.00 -13.19
N SER A 236 -7.64 -8.98 -12.39
CA SER A 236 -8.43 -7.79 -12.71
C SER A 236 -7.71 -6.82 -13.65
N ASP A 237 -6.40 -6.63 -13.50
CA ASP A 237 -5.62 -5.67 -14.29
C ASP A 237 -4.47 -6.37 -15.03
N VAL A 238 -4.83 -7.00 -16.16
CA VAL A 238 -3.91 -7.62 -17.10
C VAL A 238 -4.01 -6.90 -18.43
N TRP A 239 -2.85 -6.55 -19.02
CA TRP A 239 -2.77 -5.81 -20.28
C TRP A 239 -1.70 -6.38 -21.19
N ILE A 240 -1.73 -5.96 -22.45
CA ILE A 240 -0.66 -6.24 -23.41
C ILE A 240 0.26 -5.02 -23.45
N GLN A 241 1.54 -5.23 -23.20
CA GLN A 241 2.58 -4.23 -23.41
C GLN A 241 3.27 -4.51 -24.73
N ALA A 242 3.06 -3.67 -25.72
CA ALA A 242 3.68 -3.73 -27.03
C ALA A 242 4.80 -2.69 -27.14
N ASN A 243 6.02 -3.14 -27.42
CA ASN A 243 7.18 -2.26 -27.58
C ASN A 243 7.24 -1.78 -29.03
N MET A 244 6.75 -0.58 -29.29
CA MET A 244 6.68 0.04 -30.61
C MET A 244 7.89 0.92 -30.87
N LYS A 245 8.34 1.03 -32.13
CA LYS A 245 9.43 1.92 -32.52
C LYS A 245 9.04 3.38 -32.33
N GLU A 246 9.97 4.24 -31.93
CA GLU A 246 9.76 5.67 -31.71
C GLU A 246 9.12 6.39 -32.91
N ASN A 247 9.55 6.06 -34.11
CA ASN A 247 9.01 6.66 -35.35
C ASN A 247 7.52 6.33 -35.62
N ASN A 248 6.99 5.31 -34.98
CA ASN A 248 5.59 4.87 -35.11
C ASN A 248 4.67 5.65 -34.17
N LEU A 249 5.19 6.13 -33.04
CA LEU A 249 4.42 6.80 -31.98
C LEU A 249 3.81 8.13 -32.46
N SER A 250 4.46 8.82 -33.39
CA SER A 250 3.99 10.12 -33.89
C SER A 250 2.58 10.11 -34.52
N LYS A 251 2.09 8.94 -34.92
CA LYS A 251 0.79 8.76 -35.54
C LYS A 251 -0.17 7.92 -34.69
N MET A 252 0.30 7.39 -33.56
CA MET A 252 -0.53 6.63 -32.65
C MET A 252 -1.28 7.53 -31.69
N HIS A 253 -2.54 7.21 -31.46
CA HIS A 253 -3.39 7.91 -30.51
C HIS A 253 -4.02 6.91 -29.55
N ILE A 254 -4.44 7.40 -28.40
CA ILE A 254 -5.28 6.64 -27.48
C ILE A 254 -6.59 6.30 -28.23
N ASP A 255 -7.12 5.09 -27.97
CA ASP A 255 -8.28 4.49 -28.64
C ASP A 255 -8.05 4.04 -30.09
N ASP A 256 -6.83 4.13 -30.64
CA ASP A 256 -6.54 3.51 -31.92
C ASP A 256 -6.85 2.00 -31.88
N LYS A 257 -7.48 1.52 -32.96
CA LYS A 257 -7.84 0.11 -33.11
C LYS A 257 -6.58 -0.75 -33.24
N VAL A 258 -6.58 -1.87 -32.52
CA VAL A 258 -5.49 -2.84 -32.51
C VAL A 258 -6.05 -4.22 -32.85
N GLU A 259 -5.33 -4.98 -33.69
CA GLU A 259 -5.50 -6.42 -33.82
C GLU A 259 -4.26 -7.09 -33.25
N PHE A 260 -4.47 -8.17 -32.51
CA PHE A 260 -3.38 -8.93 -31.90
C PHE A 260 -3.65 -10.43 -31.91
N THR A 261 -2.58 -11.20 -31.83
CA THR A 261 -2.63 -12.67 -31.75
C THR A 261 -1.87 -13.15 -30.53
N LEU A 262 -2.35 -14.22 -29.93
CA LEU A 262 -1.74 -14.88 -28.77
C LEU A 262 -1.17 -16.23 -29.20
N ASP A 263 0.05 -16.53 -28.82
CA ASP A 263 0.66 -17.84 -29.15
C ASP A 263 -0.09 -19.02 -28.50
N ILE A 264 -0.77 -18.77 -27.36
CA ILE A 264 -1.63 -19.77 -26.70
C ILE A 264 -2.90 -20.11 -27.51
N ALA A 265 -3.30 -19.25 -28.44
CA ALA A 265 -4.53 -19.42 -29.24
C ALA A 265 -4.24 -19.24 -30.73
N PRO A 266 -3.45 -20.16 -31.34
CA PRO A 266 -3.06 -20.05 -32.72
C PRO A 266 -4.28 -20.05 -33.65
N GLY A 267 -4.19 -19.30 -34.76
CA GLY A 267 -5.29 -19.15 -35.73
C GLY A 267 -6.37 -18.14 -35.35
N LYS A 268 -6.31 -17.54 -34.15
CA LYS A 268 -7.29 -16.54 -33.69
C LYS A 268 -6.68 -15.15 -33.68
N VAL A 269 -7.41 -14.18 -34.24
CA VAL A 269 -7.08 -12.75 -34.17
C VAL A 269 -8.08 -12.09 -33.22
N PHE A 270 -7.57 -11.32 -32.28
CA PHE A 270 -8.37 -10.59 -31.30
C PHE A 270 -8.31 -9.09 -31.57
N SER A 271 -9.33 -8.37 -31.14
CA SER A 271 -9.40 -6.92 -31.23
C SER A 271 -9.18 -6.25 -29.90
N GLY A 272 -8.58 -5.08 -29.93
CA GLY A 272 -8.35 -4.26 -28.78
C GLY A 272 -8.13 -2.80 -29.14
N ARG A 273 -7.77 -2.00 -28.14
CA ARG A 273 -7.49 -0.57 -28.28
C ARG A 273 -6.23 -0.17 -27.55
N VAL A 274 -5.59 0.88 -28.06
CA VAL A 274 -4.49 1.55 -27.37
C VAL A 274 -5.05 2.24 -26.12
N ARG A 275 -4.62 1.79 -24.94
CA ARG A 275 -5.00 2.36 -23.64
C ARG A 275 -4.10 3.54 -23.26
N SER A 276 -2.80 3.42 -23.51
CA SER A 276 -1.83 4.48 -23.22
C SER A 276 -0.54 4.30 -23.99
N LEU A 277 0.18 5.40 -24.19
CA LEU A 277 1.49 5.47 -24.82
C LEU A 277 2.53 5.79 -23.75
N GLY A 278 3.59 5.00 -23.68
CA GLY A 278 4.69 5.23 -22.74
C GLY A 278 5.48 6.49 -23.10
N PHE A 279 5.77 7.31 -22.11
CA PHE A 279 6.48 8.57 -22.29
C PHE A 279 7.99 8.46 -22.14
N GLY A 280 8.48 7.40 -21.50
CA GLY A 280 9.91 7.20 -21.25
C GLY A 280 10.29 5.74 -21.15
N VAL A 281 11.54 5.45 -21.46
CA VAL A 281 12.18 4.14 -21.32
C VAL A 281 13.52 4.29 -20.62
N ALA A 282 13.94 3.28 -19.87
CA ALA A 282 15.29 3.21 -19.34
C ALA A 282 16.27 2.90 -20.46
N THR A 283 17.29 3.74 -20.62
CA THR A 283 18.47 3.43 -21.44
C THR A 283 19.54 2.85 -20.53
N ASP A 284 20.51 2.10 -21.07
CA ASP A 284 21.60 1.43 -20.31
C ASP A 284 22.36 2.36 -19.33
N GLN A 285 22.24 3.67 -19.49
CA GLN A 285 22.86 4.68 -18.63
C GLN A 285 21.94 5.28 -17.57
N THR A 286 20.63 5.01 -17.60
CA THR A 286 19.62 5.60 -16.71
C THR A 286 18.86 4.54 -15.93
N ASN A 287 19.56 3.70 -15.17
CA ASN A 287 18.94 2.77 -14.23
C ASN A 287 18.43 3.50 -12.97
N LYS A 288 17.58 4.53 -13.14
CA LYS A 288 16.95 5.29 -12.05
C LYS A 288 15.44 5.20 -12.12
N GLY A 289 14.87 4.41 -11.21
CA GLY A 289 13.50 4.62 -10.77
C GLY A 289 12.40 4.01 -11.62
N GLY A 290 12.34 2.68 -11.77
CA GLY A 290 11.10 2.01 -12.18
C GLY A 290 10.66 2.17 -13.64
N LEU A 291 11.51 2.67 -14.53
CA LEU A 291 11.23 2.72 -15.96
C LEU A 291 11.38 1.32 -16.58
N PRO A 292 10.51 0.93 -17.56
CA PRO A 292 10.63 -0.34 -18.25
C PRO A 292 11.98 -0.43 -18.95
N SER A 293 12.74 -1.49 -18.68
CA SER A 293 13.99 -1.78 -19.35
C SER A 293 13.71 -2.44 -20.70
N ILE A 294 14.23 -1.88 -21.78
CA ILE A 294 14.15 -2.44 -23.12
C ILE A 294 15.56 -2.73 -23.62
N SER A 295 15.81 -3.98 -23.97
CA SER A 295 17.12 -4.43 -24.42
C SER A 295 17.48 -3.82 -25.77
N ASP A 296 18.59 -3.08 -25.83
CA ASP A 296 19.19 -2.56 -27.06
C ASP A 296 20.05 -3.66 -27.72
N LYS A 297 19.70 -4.02 -28.95
CA LYS A 297 20.60 -4.81 -29.80
C LYS A 297 21.64 -3.85 -30.41
N LYS A 298 22.89 -3.95 -29.98
CA LYS A 298 24.02 -3.26 -30.57
C LYS A 298 24.35 -3.85 -31.93
N GLY A 299 24.08 -3.11 -33.00
CA GLY A 299 24.45 -3.46 -34.39
C GLY A 299 25.07 -2.27 -35.13
N TRP A 300 25.63 -2.49 -36.33
CA TRP A 300 26.14 -1.43 -37.20
C TRP A 300 25.07 -0.42 -37.65
N LEU A 301 23.80 -0.83 -37.73
CA LEU A 301 22.65 0.03 -37.86
C LEU A 301 22.07 0.25 -36.45
N GLN A 302 21.88 1.50 -36.04
CA GLN A 302 21.16 1.81 -34.80
C GLN A 302 19.70 1.38 -34.95
N ASP A 303 19.29 0.38 -34.18
CA ASP A 303 17.86 0.09 -34.05
C ASP A 303 17.17 1.27 -33.38
N PRO A 304 16.02 1.75 -33.89
CA PRO A 304 15.27 2.84 -33.25
C PRO A 304 14.83 2.40 -31.86
N GLN A 305 14.89 3.34 -30.92
CA GLN A 305 14.39 3.14 -29.58
C GLN A 305 12.92 2.69 -29.61
N ARG A 306 12.56 1.84 -28.66
CA ARG A 306 11.19 1.30 -28.55
C ARG A 306 10.54 1.84 -27.29
N PHE A 307 9.28 2.18 -27.42
CA PHE A 307 8.47 2.68 -26.30
C PHE A 307 7.32 1.73 -26.01
N PRO A 308 6.97 1.51 -24.74
CA PRO A 308 5.87 0.63 -24.39
C PRO A 308 4.54 1.30 -24.73
N VAL A 309 3.70 0.59 -25.44
CA VAL A 309 2.31 0.93 -25.73
C VAL A 309 1.44 -0.08 -25.01
N ILE A 310 0.52 0.40 -24.17
CA ILE A 310 -0.39 -0.44 -23.42
C ILE A 310 -1.67 -0.62 -24.22
N ILE A 311 -2.08 -1.86 -24.37
CA ILE A 311 -3.25 -2.28 -25.15
C ILE A 311 -4.20 -3.06 -24.26
N SER A 312 -5.47 -2.72 -24.34
CA SER A 312 -6.56 -3.46 -23.71
C SER A 312 -7.34 -4.25 -24.75
N SER A 313 -7.79 -5.47 -24.40
CA SER A 313 -8.72 -6.22 -25.23
C SER A 313 -10.13 -5.65 -25.15
N ASP A 314 -10.84 -5.66 -26.28
CA ASP A 314 -12.27 -5.30 -26.33
C ASP A 314 -13.16 -6.43 -25.79
N ASP A 315 -12.70 -7.68 -25.80
CA ASP A 315 -13.45 -8.85 -25.32
C ASP A 315 -12.91 -9.31 -23.94
N PRO A 316 -13.73 -9.25 -22.88
CA PRO A 316 -13.36 -9.71 -21.54
C PRO A 316 -12.92 -11.18 -21.49
N LYS A 317 -13.52 -12.06 -22.32
CA LYS A 317 -13.22 -13.51 -22.36
C LYS A 317 -11.80 -13.82 -22.85
N VAL A 318 -11.16 -12.89 -23.53
CA VAL A 318 -9.78 -13.06 -23.98
C VAL A 318 -8.80 -12.98 -22.80
N LYS A 319 -9.18 -12.30 -21.72
CA LYS A 319 -8.36 -12.21 -20.51
C LYS A 319 -8.12 -13.57 -19.84
N ASP A 320 -9.03 -14.52 -19.97
CA ASP A 320 -8.90 -15.87 -19.43
C ASP A 320 -7.77 -16.66 -20.11
N LEU A 321 -7.44 -16.27 -21.36
CA LEU A 321 -6.33 -16.84 -22.12
C LEU A 321 -4.99 -16.19 -21.80
N TYR A 322 -4.98 -15.09 -21.06
CA TYR A 322 -3.74 -14.39 -20.76
C TYR A 322 -2.87 -15.19 -19.80
N ARG A 323 -1.60 -15.29 -20.15
CA ARG A 323 -0.54 -15.82 -19.29
C ARG A 323 0.55 -14.78 -19.22
N LEU A 324 0.92 -14.36 -18.02
CA LEU A 324 1.98 -13.37 -17.84
C LEU A 324 3.26 -13.80 -18.55
N GLY A 325 3.89 -12.83 -19.23
CA GLY A 325 5.06 -13.09 -20.05
C GLY A 325 4.79 -13.72 -21.41
N GLY A 326 3.53 -14.14 -21.67
CA GLY A 326 3.10 -14.71 -22.96
C GLY A 326 3.39 -13.76 -24.10
N GLN A 327 3.85 -14.32 -25.22
CA GLN A 327 4.22 -13.58 -26.42
C GLN A 327 2.97 -13.20 -27.21
N VAL A 328 2.98 -12.00 -27.77
CA VAL A 328 1.87 -11.41 -28.52
C VAL A 328 2.43 -10.74 -29.76
N ASP A 329 1.81 -10.98 -30.90
CA ASP A 329 2.04 -10.20 -32.12
C ASP A 329 0.94 -9.14 -32.25
N VAL A 330 1.33 -7.88 -32.52
CA VAL A 330 0.45 -6.73 -32.48
C VAL A 330 0.54 -5.89 -33.74
N VAL A 331 -0.62 -5.51 -34.29
CA VAL A 331 -0.77 -4.50 -35.35
C VAL A 331 -1.66 -3.37 -34.86
N VAL A 332 -1.20 -2.13 -34.99
CA VAL A 332 -1.99 -0.93 -34.65
C VAL A 332 -2.43 -0.23 -35.93
N TYR A 333 -3.68 0.24 -35.98
CA TYR A 333 -4.26 0.95 -37.10
C TYR A 333 -4.32 2.46 -36.79
N THR A 334 -3.30 3.22 -37.28
CA THR A 334 -3.16 4.65 -36.93
C THR A 334 -3.85 5.60 -37.91
N GLY A 335 -4.66 5.11 -38.85
CA GLY A 335 -5.30 5.97 -39.85
C GLY A 335 -6.32 5.28 -40.73
N GLY A 336 -7.11 6.11 -41.46
CA GLY A 336 -8.21 5.67 -42.31
C GLY A 336 -7.85 5.10 -43.69
N ASN A 337 -6.58 4.72 -43.94
CA ASN A 337 -6.16 4.16 -45.24
C ASN A 337 -6.60 2.74 -45.39
N PHE A 338 -7.77 2.56 -46.05
CA PHE A 338 -8.42 1.27 -46.25
C PHE A 338 -7.47 0.20 -46.85
N ILE A 339 -6.67 0.56 -47.84
CA ILE A 339 -5.75 -0.37 -48.53
C ILE A 339 -4.67 -0.89 -47.55
N LEU A 340 -4.03 0.01 -46.79
CA LEU A 340 -2.98 -0.38 -45.83
C LEU A 340 -3.56 -1.20 -44.68
N ASN A 341 -4.74 -0.83 -44.20
CA ASN A 341 -5.41 -1.58 -43.14
C ASN A 341 -5.80 -2.99 -43.59
N THR A 342 -6.29 -3.16 -44.85
CA THR A 342 -6.62 -4.48 -45.38
C THR A 342 -5.40 -5.38 -45.51
N ILE A 343 -4.27 -4.84 -45.97
CA ILE A 343 -3.03 -5.59 -46.10
C ILE A 343 -2.46 -5.94 -44.71
N ALA A 344 -2.55 -5.03 -43.74
CA ALA A 344 -2.11 -5.29 -42.38
C ALA A 344 -2.95 -6.37 -41.69
N SER A 345 -4.28 -6.35 -41.89
CA SER A 345 -5.18 -7.39 -41.41
C SER A 345 -4.91 -8.76 -42.08
N PHE A 346 -4.55 -8.78 -43.34
CA PHE A 346 -4.12 -10.00 -44.01
C PHE A 346 -2.79 -10.53 -43.44
N ARG A 347 -1.83 -9.62 -43.20
CA ARG A 347 -0.53 -9.96 -42.59
C ARG A 347 -0.69 -10.63 -41.23
N ILE A 348 -1.50 -10.05 -40.31
CA ILE A 348 -1.67 -10.64 -38.97
C ILE A 348 -2.35 -12.01 -39.03
N ARG A 349 -3.30 -12.21 -39.96
CA ARG A 349 -3.92 -13.52 -40.19
C ARG A 349 -2.92 -14.55 -40.72
N LEU A 350 -1.99 -14.14 -41.55
CA LEU A 350 -0.94 -15.02 -42.05
C LEU A 350 0.05 -15.38 -40.95
N ILE A 351 0.43 -14.42 -40.11
CA ILE A 351 1.30 -14.65 -38.94
C ILE A 351 0.65 -15.64 -37.97
N THR A 352 -0.66 -15.48 -37.69
CA THR A 352 -1.36 -16.39 -36.76
C THR A 352 -1.52 -17.80 -37.34
N MET A 353 -1.53 -17.98 -38.70
CA MET A 353 -1.43 -19.30 -39.29
C MET A 353 -0.02 -19.91 -39.13
N LEU A 354 1.00 -19.09 -39.20
CA LEU A 354 2.38 -19.55 -39.00
C LEU A 354 2.68 -19.86 -37.53
N SER A 355 1.96 -19.32 -36.59
CA SER A 355 2.11 -19.62 -35.15
C SER A 355 1.75 -21.08 -34.80
N TYR A 356 1.06 -21.83 -35.68
CA TYR A 356 0.90 -23.28 -35.53
C TYR A 356 2.23 -24.08 -35.66
N VAL A 357 3.25 -23.46 -36.23
CA VAL A 357 4.55 -24.13 -36.52
C VAL A 357 5.62 -23.65 -35.52
N ARG A 358 5.32 -22.66 -34.71
CA ARG A 358 6.21 -22.11 -33.70
C ARG A 358 6.10 -22.87 -32.36
#